data_540bb895c2806d8b888ee63edd52f261
#
_entry.id   540bb895c2806d8b888ee63edd52f261
#
_cell.length_a   1.000
_cell.length_b   1.000
_cell.length_c   1.000
_cell.angle_alpha   90.00
_cell.angle_beta   90.00
_cell.angle_gamma   90.00
#
_symmetry.space_group_name_H-M   'P 1'
#
loop_
_entity.id
_entity.type
_entity.pdbx_description
1 polymer ?
#
loop_
_entity_poly.entity_id
_entity_poly.type
_entity_poly.pdbx_seq_one_letter_code
_entity_poly.pdbx_strand_id
1 'polypeptide(L)' 'MYQFSHTWPYERMGNDYYFNECPFCGESSVLINIKQEQIEYAREGVKTHVVMPCCHERMDIEQIDDDYFWADRPLR' A
#
# COMPACT_ATOMS: atom_id res chain seq x y z
N MET A 1 -16.67 -1.75 -8.07
CA MET A 1 -16.40 -0.59 -7.18
C MET A 1 -15.58 -1.02 -5.98
N TYR A 2 -14.53 -0.29 -5.68
CA TYR A 2 -13.71 -0.57 -4.50
C TYR A 2 -14.41 -0.08 -3.24
N GLN A 3 -14.33 -0.86 -2.17
CA GLN A 3 -14.86 -0.45 -0.89
C GLN A 3 -13.82 0.33 -0.11
N PHE A 4 -14.25 1.36 0.59
CA PHE A 4 -13.34 2.22 1.36
C PHE A 4 -12.61 1.43 2.45
N SER A 5 -13.19 0.35 2.95
CA SER A 5 -12.54 -0.54 3.91
C SER A 5 -11.29 -1.24 3.36
N HIS A 6 -11.13 -1.24 2.06
CA HIS A 6 -9.97 -1.83 1.39
C HIS A 6 -8.87 -0.81 1.10
N THR A 7 -9.00 0.42 1.57
CA THR A 7 -8.04 1.49 1.37
C THR A 7 -7.13 1.66 2.57
N TRP A 8 -5.91 2.12 2.31
CA TRP A 8 -4.98 2.50 3.37
C TRP A 8 -4.19 3.72 2.94
N PRO A 9 -4.15 4.78 3.76
CA PRO A 9 -3.42 5.99 3.40
C PRO A 9 -1.92 5.77 3.42
N TYR A 10 -1.22 6.47 2.55
CA TYR A 10 0.22 6.44 2.49
C TYR A 10 0.77 7.84 2.33
N GLU A 11 2.07 8.00 2.63
CA GLU A 11 2.78 9.24 2.39
C GLU A 11 3.94 8.98 1.44
N ARG A 12 4.27 9.99 0.66
CA ARG A 12 5.38 9.93 -0.27
C ARG A 12 6.42 10.98 0.12
N MET A 13 7.69 10.55 0.21
CA MET A 13 8.82 11.43 0.43
C MET A 13 9.89 11.11 -0.60
N GLY A 14 10.05 12.00 -1.59
CA GLY A 14 10.95 11.73 -2.71
C GLY A 14 10.46 10.54 -3.51
N ASN A 15 11.25 9.49 -3.60
CA ASN A 15 10.88 8.26 -4.29
C ASN A 15 10.42 7.16 -3.35
N ASP A 16 10.28 7.46 -2.05
CA ASP A 16 9.91 6.49 -1.05
C ASP A 16 8.45 6.64 -0.66
N TYR A 17 7.84 5.52 -0.28
CA TYR A 17 6.45 5.46 0.16
C TYR A 17 6.40 4.91 1.57
N TYR A 18 5.59 5.53 2.41
CA TYR A 18 5.50 5.18 3.84
C TYR A 18 4.06 5.03 4.25
N PHE A 19 3.82 4.09 5.16
CA PHE A 19 2.59 4.06 5.95
C PHE A 19 2.87 4.73 7.29
N ASN A 20 1.98 5.61 7.73
CA ASN A 20 2.05 6.17 9.08
C ASN A 20 1.86 5.09 10.12
N GLU A 21 1.07 4.08 9.79
CA GLU A 21 0.81 2.94 10.66
C GLU A 21 0.58 1.71 9.79
N CYS A 22 1.20 0.60 10.15
CA CYS A 22 1.00 -0.65 9.43
C CYS A 22 -0.43 -1.17 9.64
N PRO A 23 -1.17 -1.52 8.58
CA PRO A 23 -2.54 -2.01 8.73
C PRO A 23 -2.63 -3.39 9.40
N PHE A 24 -1.52 -4.09 9.52
CA PHE A 24 -1.50 -5.45 10.06
C PHE A 24 -0.98 -5.51 11.49
N CYS A 25 0.11 -4.83 11.80
CA CYS A 25 0.74 -4.92 13.12
C CYS A 25 0.71 -3.61 13.91
N GLY A 26 0.34 -2.49 13.29
CA GLY A 26 0.26 -1.20 13.96
C GLY A 26 1.59 -0.47 14.15
N GLU A 27 2.66 -0.96 13.55
CA GLU A 27 3.96 -0.30 13.61
C GLU A 27 3.89 1.06 12.92
N SER A 28 4.53 2.07 13.50
CA SER A 28 4.51 3.43 12.96
C SER A 28 5.67 3.67 12.00
N SER A 29 5.45 4.60 11.03
CA SER A 29 6.46 5.05 10.08
C SER A 29 7.08 3.89 9.29
N VAL A 30 6.24 3.08 8.66
CA VAL A 30 6.67 1.88 7.94
C VAL A 30 7.05 2.22 6.52
N LEU A 31 8.32 2.00 6.16
CA LEU A 31 8.78 2.14 4.79
C LEU A 31 8.24 0.99 3.94
N ILE A 32 7.54 1.34 2.86
CA ILE A 32 6.98 0.35 1.94
C ILE A 32 8.01 0.06 0.87
N ASN A 33 8.45 -1.18 0.77
CA ASN A 33 9.43 -1.59 -0.22
C ASN A 33 8.74 -1.87 -1.56
N ILE A 34 8.36 -0.80 -2.25
CA ILE A 34 7.69 -0.87 -3.53
C ILE A 34 8.51 -0.07 -4.57
N LYS A 35 8.68 -0.65 -5.74
CA LYS A 35 9.45 -0.01 -6.82
C LYS A 35 8.55 0.90 -7.63
N GLN A 36 9.17 1.88 -8.31
CA GLN A 36 8.44 2.82 -9.15
C GLN A 36 7.65 2.10 -10.24
N GLU A 37 8.18 1.04 -10.81
CA GLU A 37 7.49 0.23 -11.81
C GLU A 37 6.20 -0.36 -11.26
N GLN A 38 6.24 -0.85 -10.01
CA GLN A 38 5.07 -1.42 -9.35
C GLN A 38 4.02 -0.34 -9.09
N ILE A 39 4.45 0.86 -8.74
CA ILE A 39 3.55 1.99 -8.55
C ILE A 39 2.81 2.31 -9.86
N GLU A 40 3.53 2.33 -10.97
CA GLU A 40 2.94 2.60 -12.27
C GLU A 40 1.94 1.53 -12.67
N TYR A 41 2.27 0.26 -12.46
CA TYR A 41 1.35 -0.84 -12.72
C TYR A 41 0.08 -0.73 -11.88
N ALA A 42 0.22 -0.41 -10.61
CA ALA A 42 -0.93 -0.28 -9.73
C ALA A 42 -1.82 0.90 -10.11
N ARG A 43 -1.23 1.99 -10.60
CA ARG A 43 -2.00 3.14 -11.11
C ARG A 43 -2.82 2.77 -12.34
N GLU A 44 -2.35 1.82 -13.13
CA GLU A 44 -3.06 1.31 -14.30
C GLU A 44 -4.07 0.22 -13.96
N GLY A 45 -4.19 -0.12 -12.68
CA GLY A 45 -5.11 -1.17 -12.24
C GLY A 45 -4.53 -2.58 -12.33
N VAL A 46 -3.23 -2.70 -12.57
CA VAL A 46 -2.55 -3.99 -12.56
C VAL A 46 -2.23 -4.38 -11.14
N LYS A 47 -2.66 -5.58 -10.74
CA LYS A 47 -2.45 -6.07 -9.38
C LYS A 47 -0.96 -6.22 -9.08
N THR A 48 -0.54 -5.66 -7.95
CA THR A 48 0.82 -5.80 -7.47
C THR A 48 0.81 -6.15 -5.98
N HIS A 49 1.93 -6.58 -5.43
CA HIS A 49 1.97 -6.95 -4.03
C HIS A 49 3.24 -6.44 -3.37
N VAL A 50 3.13 -6.16 -2.07
CA VAL A 50 4.24 -5.70 -1.25
C VAL A 50 4.25 -6.51 0.05
N VAL A 51 5.44 -6.64 0.63
CA VAL A 51 5.61 -7.28 1.93
C VAL A 51 5.99 -6.21 2.95
N MET A 52 5.29 -6.18 4.06
CA MET A 52 5.56 -5.21 5.12
C MET A 52 6.87 -5.59 5.83
N PRO A 53 7.83 -4.66 5.96
CA PRO A 53 9.10 -4.98 6.62
C PRO A 53 8.96 -5.17 8.13
N CYS A 54 7.89 -4.66 8.73
CA CYS A 54 7.69 -4.72 10.18
C CYS A 54 7.13 -6.05 10.66
N CYS A 55 6.27 -6.68 9.88
CA CYS A 55 5.59 -7.92 10.29
C CYS A 55 5.62 -9.00 9.21
N HIS A 56 6.20 -8.73 8.06
CA HIS A 56 6.30 -9.63 6.91
C HIS A 56 4.95 -10.05 6.32
N GLU A 57 3.87 -9.32 6.65
CA GLU A 57 2.59 -9.57 6.03
C GLU A 57 2.58 -9.09 4.58
N ARG A 58 1.93 -9.86 3.73
CA ARG A 58 1.79 -9.53 2.32
C ARG A 58 0.50 -8.76 2.07
N MET A 59 0.60 -7.69 1.30
CA MET A 59 -0.54 -6.90 0.89
C MET A 59 -0.63 -6.91 -0.63
N ASP A 60 -1.76 -7.33 -1.15
CA ASP A 60 -2.02 -7.30 -2.59
C ASP A 60 -2.73 -6.00 -2.94
N ILE A 61 -2.11 -5.21 -3.78
CA ILE A 61 -2.61 -3.89 -4.16
C ILE A 61 -3.26 -3.99 -5.53
N GLU A 62 -4.52 -3.59 -5.62
CA GLU A 62 -5.24 -3.58 -6.89
C GLU A 62 -5.16 -2.24 -7.60
N GLN A 63 -4.99 -1.15 -6.83
CA GLN A 63 -4.86 0.18 -7.41
C GLN A 63 -4.19 1.12 -6.42
N ILE A 64 -3.55 2.16 -6.96
CA ILE A 64 -3.00 3.27 -6.18
C ILE A 64 -3.57 4.56 -6.74
N ASP A 65 -4.04 5.44 -5.86
CA ASP A 65 -4.34 6.82 -6.21
C ASP A 65 -3.40 7.77 -5.45
N ASP A 66 -3.68 9.07 -5.46
CA ASP A 66 -2.77 10.05 -4.87
C ASP A 66 -2.69 9.97 -3.34
N ASP A 67 -3.68 9.37 -2.69
CA ASP A 67 -3.79 9.35 -1.24
C ASP A 67 -3.82 7.95 -0.64
N TYR A 68 -4.27 6.94 -1.40
CA TYR A 68 -4.58 5.63 -0.86
C TYR A 68 -4.07 4.50 -1.73
N PHE A 69 -3.70 3.40 -1.07
CA PHE A 69 -3.57 2.09 -1.71
C PHE A 69 -4.91 1.37 -1.58
N TRP A 70 -5.31 0.69 -2.64
CA TRP A 70 -6.54 -0.09 -2.69
C TRP A 70 -6.16 -1.56 -2.76
N ALA A 71 -6.49 -2.30 -1.70
CA ALA A 71 -6.14 -3.71 -1.59
C ALA A 71 -7.31 -4.60 -2.00
N ASP A 72 -7.03 -5.89 -2.14
CA ASP A 72 -8.05 -6.87 -2.49
C ASP A 72 -8.77 -7.44 -1.26
N ARG A 73 -8.40 -6.99 -0.06
CA ARG A 73 -9.02 -7.42 1.19
C ARG A 73 -9.22 -6.23 2.14
N PRO A 74 -10.12 -6.34 3.11
CA PRO A 74 -10.31 -5.27 4.08
C PRO A 74 -9.07 -5.00 4.92
N LEU A 75 -8.74 -3.73 5.10
CA LEU A 75 -7.61 -3.29 5.91
C LEU A 75 -8.09 -2.55 7.17
N ARG A 76 -9.37 -2.25 7.24
CA ARG A 76 -9.97 -1.52 8.34
C ARG A 76 -11.11 -2.32 8.97
#